data_38c515f638b3b00b13ce46c0b7ef41c7
#
_entry.id   38c515f638b3b00b13ce46c0b7ef41c7
#
_cell.length_a   1.000
_cell.length_b   1.000
_cell.length_c   1.000
_cell.angle_alpha   90.00
_cell.angle_beta   90.00
_cell.angle_gamma   90.00
#
_symmetry.space_group_name_H-M   'P 1'
#
loop_
_entity.id
_entity.type
_entity.pdbx_description
1 polymer ?
#
loop_
_entity_poly.entity_id
_entity_poly.type
_entity_poly.pdbx_seq_one_letter_code
_entity_poly.pdbx_strand_id
1 'polypeptide(L)'
;MPPLPRRIAHLDMDAFYASVELLRYPQLKGLPVVIGGGRRAVDDALTLLEASPEAQASGNPRAFIPVDAFARLKDYAGRGVITTATYAARQFGIGSAMGLMKAAKLCPQAIQLPVDFEEYRRFSRLFKATILQIAPQLEDRGVDEVYIDFTDVPGGQREGGRVLARLIQKSIFDATGLTCSVGVAPNKLLAKMASEFNKPNGISIVFEADLQTLVWPLACRKINGIGPKADEKLQGHGIRTIGELAAKDMQWLIDNFGQSTGAWMHAAAWGRDERPVVTESEPVSMSRETTFERDLHAVRDRAELGAIFTRLCEQVAGDLQRKGYVGKTIGIKLRFDDFRIATRDQTIDHFTADAHTLRQVAGQCLKRVPLQQRLRLIGVRVGTLAKRSEVFAENAPGAPQLAREQQAVPQTGQLF
;
A
#
# COMPACT_ATOMS: atom_id res chain seq x y z
N MET A 1 -20.56 -33.87 -4.22
CA MET A 1 -19.31 -33.71 -4.98
C MET A 1 -18.23 -33.27 -4.01
N PRO A 2 -16.98 -33.73 -4.15
CA PRO A 2 -15.89 -33.16 -3.35
C PRO A 2 -15.79 -31.64 -3.62
N PRO A 3 -15.39 -30.84 -2.63
CA PRO A 3 -15.22 -29.42 -2.83
C PRO A 3 -14.18 -29.15 -3.93
N LEU A 4 -14.41 -28.10 -4.71
CA LEU A 4 -13.45 -27.70 -5.74
C LEU A 4 -12.12 -27.28 -5.09
N PRO A 5 -10.97 -27.58 -5.72
CA PRO A 5 -9.70 -27.12 -5.22
C PRO A 5 -9.66 -25.58 -5.22
N ARG A 6 -9.22 -25.02 -4.09
CA ARG A 6 -9.15 -23.57 -3.93
C ARG A 6 -8.24 -22.95 -4.98
N ARG A 7 -8.70 -21.86 -5.60
CA ARG A 7 -7.98 -21.10 -6.63
C ARG A 7 -8.06 -19.62 -6.31
N ILE A 8 -6.97 -19.09 -5.76
CA ILE A 8 -6.84 -17.65 -5.44
C ILE A 8 -5.92 -17.01 -6.45
N ALA A 9 -6.37 -15.93 -7.07
CA ALA A 9 -5.53 -15.09 -7.92
C ALA A 9 -5.06 -13.87 -7.13
N HIS A 10 -3.79 -13.50 -7.30
CA HIS A 10 -3.26 -12.19 -6.99
C HIS A 10 -2.96 -11.47 -8.29
N LEU A 11 -3.55 -10.30 -8.48
CA LEU A 11 -3.32 -9.43 -9.61
C LEU A 11 -2.62 -8.15 -9.15
N ASP A 12 -1.59 -7.76 -9.89
CA ASP A 12 -0.78 -6.58 -9.64
C ASP A 12 -0.56 -5.84 -10.96
N MET A 13 -0.89 -4.54 -10.99
CA MET A 13 -0.74 -3.71 -12.19
C MET A 13 0.74 -3.41 -12.42
N ASP A 14 1.21 -3.63 -13.64
CA ASP A 14 2.64 -3.50 -13.98
C ASP A 14 3.12 -2.04 -13.91
N ALA A 15 4.06 -1.75 -13.00
CA ALA A 15 4.63 -0.43 -12.78
C ALA A 15 3.56 0.69 -12.75
N PHE A 16 2.46 0.47 -12.03
CA PHE A 16 1.16 1.11 -12.15
C PHE A 16 1.20 2.61 -12.41
N TYR A 17 1.75 3.41 -11.48
CA TYR A 17 1.77 4.88 -11.66
C TYR A 17 2.57 5.30 -12.89
N ALA A 18 3.71 4.65 -13.14
CA ALA A 18 4.49 4.93 -14.33
C ALA A 18 3.73 4.56 -15.61
N SER A 19 3.03 3.43 -15.60
CA SER A 19 2.22 2.99 -16.76
C SER A 19 1.06 3.94 -17.03
N VAL A 20 0.38 4.46 -16.00
CA VAL A 20 -0.65 5.51 -16.16
C VAL A 20 -0.06 6.78 -16.77
N GLU A 21 1.10 7.24 -16.29
CA GLU A 21 1.75 8.41 -16.87
C GLU A 21 2.21 8.19 -18.32
N LEU A 22 2.65 6.97 -18.67
CA LEU A 22 3.04 6.64 -20.04
C LEU A 22 1.86 6.58 -21.03
N LEU A 23 0.62 6.48 -20.57
CA LEU A 23 -0.56 6.71 -21.41
C LEU A 23 -0.72 8.20 -21.75
N ARG A 24 -0.38 9.07 -20.81
CA ARG A 24 -0.44 10.54 -20.98
C ARG A 24 0.74 11.07 -21.76
N TYR A 25 1.92 10.46 -21.60
CA TYR A 25 3.20 10.83 -22.20
C TYR A 25 3.80 9.67 -23.00
N PRO A 26 3.18 9.25 -24.12
CA PRO A 26 3.60 8.07 -24.88
C PRO A 26 5.03 8.18 -25.45
N GLN A 27 5.53 9.41 -25.67
CA GLN A 27 6.91 9.67 -26.12
C GLN A 27 7.98 9.26 -25.09
N LEU A 28 7.59 8.99 -23.83
CA LEU A 28 8.49 8.53 -22.77
C LEU A 28 8.57 6.99 -22.68
N LYS A 29 7.83 6.25 -23.50
CA LYS A 29 7.88 4.78 -23.51
C LYS A 29 9.30 4.30 -23.84
N GLY A 30 9.79 3.33 -23.08
CA GLY A 30 11.14 2.78 -23.22
C GLY A 30 12.24 3.58 -22.50
N LEU A 31 11.94 4.80 -22.03
CA LEU A 31 12.90 5.63 -21.30
C LEU A 31 12.88 5.34 -19.79
N PRO A 32 14.01 5.60 -19.08
CA PRO A 32 14.02 5.56 -17.62
C PRO A 32 13.21 6.73 -17.05
N VAL A 33 12.02 6.43 -16.50
CA VAL A 33 11.12 7.39 -15.88
C VAL A 33 10.87 6.98 -14.43
N VAL A 34 10.88 7.96 -13.53
CA VAL A 34 10.52 7.79 -12.13
C VAL A 34 9.36 8.72 -11.77
N ILE A 35 8.46 8.21 -10.95
CA ILE A 35 7.32 8.97 -10.43
C ILE A 35 7.61 9.31 -8.98
N GLY A 36 7.59 10.61 -8.64
CA GLY A 36 7.84 11.08 -7.28
C GLY A 36 8.39 12.50 -7.23
N GLY A 37 8.42 13.07 -6.04
CA GLY A 37 8.86 14.45 -5.82
C GLY A 37 7.80 15.49 -6.17
N GLY A 38 8.17 16.76 -6.00
CA GLY A 38 7.27 17.89 -6.21
C GLY A 38 7.14 18.34 -7.67
N ARG A 39 6.45 19.45 -7.87
CA ARG A 39 5.92 20.01 -9.12
C ARG A 39 6.95 20.26 -10.25
N ARG A 40 6.49 20.22 -11.33
CA ARG A 40 6.35 20.24 -12.79
C ARG A 40 7.20 21.33 -13.49
N ALA A 41 8.16 20.85 -14.30
CA ALA A 41 8.76 21.67 -15.36
C ALA A 41 7.88 21.68 -16.65
N VAL A 42 6.74 21.01 -16.63
CA VAL A 42 5.94 20.71 -17.85
C VAL A 42 4.71 21.62 -18.00
N ASP A 43 4.32 22.35 -16.94
CA ASP A 43 3.08 23.16 -16.96
C ASP A 43 3.15 24.31 -17.99
N ASP A 44 4.31 24.97 -18.14
CA ASP A 44 4.50 26.04 -19.12
C ASP A 44 4.45 25.51 -20.57
N ALA A 45 5.06 24.35 -20.82
CA ALA A 45 5.00 23.68 -22.11
C ALA A 45 3.58 23.19 -22.45
N LEU A 46 2.81 22.74 -21.47
CA LEU A 46 1.42 22.35 -21.63
C LEU A 46 0.54 23.55 -22.05
N THR A 47 0.70 24.69 -21.40
CA THR A 47 -0.08 25.90 -21.71
C THR A 47 0.13 26.35 -23.15
N LEU A 48 1.36 26.24 -23.65
CA LEU A 48 1.68 26.58 -25.05
C LEU A 48 1.10 25.56 -26.04
N LEU A 49 1.09 24.27 -25.69
CA LEU A 49 0.58 23.19 -26.55
C LEU A 49 -0.95 23.09 -26.53
N GLU A 50 -1.60 23.47 -25.43
CA GLU A 50 -3.07 23.59 -25.37
C GLU A 50 -3.61 24.66 -26.30
N ALA A 51 -2.77 25.61 -26.71
CA ALA A 51 -3.07 26.61 -27.76
C ALA A 51 -2.79 26.10 -29.18
N SER A 52 -2.17 24.94 -29.39
CA SER A 52 -1.84 24.40 -30.73
C SER A 52 -3.01 23.60 -31.30
N PRO A 53 -3.53 23.99 -32.52
CA PRO A 53 -4.61 23.23 -33.17
C PRO A 53 -4.26 21.76 -33.46
N GLU A 54 -2.99 21.45 -33.78
CA GLU A 54 -2.53 20.11 -34.09
C GLU A 54 -2.52 19.22 -32.81
N ALA A 55 -2.08 19.79 -31.71
CA ALA A 55 -2.07 19.08 -30.41
C ALA A 55 -3.50 18.82 -29.91
N GLN A 56 -4.42 19.77 -30.11
CA GLN A 56 -5.83 19.58 -29.75
C GLN A 56 -6.51 18.52 -30.64
N ALA A 57 -6.23 18.51 -31.94
CA ALA A 57 -6.79 17.53 -32.87
C ALA A 57 -6.36 16.09 -32.58
N SER A 58 -5.21 15.87 -31.90
CA SER A 58 -4.71 14.53 -31.53
C SER A 58 -5.46 13.87 -30.38
N GLY A 59 -6.26 14.62 -29.61
CA GLY A 59 -6.89 14.15 -28.38
C GLY A 59 -5.93 13.95 -27.18
N ASN A 60 -4.61 14.10 -27.38
CA ASN A 60 -3.61 14.06 -26.31
C ASN A 60 -2.49 15.07 -26.54
N PRO A 61 -2.68 16.35 -26.20
CA PRO A 61 -1.67 17.40 -26.36
C PRO A 61 -0.34 17.09 -25.68
N ARG A 62 -0.36 16.32 -24.58
CA ARG A 62 0.84 15.95 -23.82
C ARG A 62 1.81 15.06 -24.59
N ALA A 63 1.33 14.34 -25.62
CA ALA A 63 2.18 13.52 -26.50
C ALA A 63 3.18 14.34 -27.32
N PHE A 64 2.93 15.64 -27.48
CA PHE A 64 3.77 16.57 -28.27
C PHE A 64 4.83 17.29 -27.45
N ILE A 65 4.86 17.09 -26.11
CA ILE A 65 5.90 17.70 -25.27
C ILE A 65 7.26 17.07 -25.63
N PRO A 66 8.27 17.88 -26.01
CA PRO A 66 9.60 17.37 -26.31
C PRO A 66 10.22 16.66 -25.08
N VAL A 67 10.95 15.56 -25.32
CA VAL A 67 11.55 14.75 -24.24
C VAL A 67 12.58 15.51 -23.42
N ASP A 68 13.22 16.52 -23.98
CA ASP A 68 14.19 17.40 -23.31
C ASP A 68 13.52 18.46 -22.39
N ALA A 69 12.24 18.73 -22.57
CA ALA A 69 11.47 19.60 -21.70
C ALA A 69 11.14 19.00 -20.32
N PHE A 70 11.29 17.68 -20.16
CA PHE A 70 11.02 17.02 -18.89
C PHE A 70 12.18 17.16 -17.90
N ALA A 71 11.83 17.37 -16.62
CA ALA A 71 12.80 17.42 -15.52
C ALA A 71 13.61 16.12 -15.44
N ARG A 72 14.89 16.24 -15.13
CA ARG A 72 15.82 15.11 -14.95
C ARG A 72 16.19 14.95 -13.48
N LEU A 73 16.49 13.70 -13.08
CA LEU A 73 16.93 13.42 -11.72
C LEU A 73 18.22 14.15 -11.33
N LYS A 74 19.14 14.43 -12.27
CA LYS A 74 20.36 15.18 -12.00
C LYS A 74 20.12 16.56 -11.38
N ASP A 75 18.96 17.17 -11.70
CA ASP A 75 18.60 18.52 -11.27
C ASP A 75 17.73 18.51 -9.99
N TYR A 76 17.45 17.31 -9.43
CA TYR A 76 16.60 17.17 -8.26
C TYR A 76 17.35 17.50 -6.96
N ALA A 77 16.75 18.33 -6.13
CA ALA A 77 17.15 18.58 -4.75
C ALA A 77 15.95 18.43 -3.82
N GLY A 78 16.07 17.64 -2.75
CA GLY A 78 14.98 17.46 -1.77
C GLY A 78 14.96 16.11 -1.08
N ARG A 79 13.91 15.86 -0.31
CA ARG A 79 13.70 14.67 0.52
C ARG A 79 12.67 13.70 -0.04
N GLY A 80 12.22 13.91 -1.28
CA GLY A 80 11.24 13.09 -1.94
C GLY A 80 11.73 11.65 -2.18
N VAL A 81 10.78 10.76 -2.31
CA VAL A 81 11.01 9.35 -2.62
C VAL A 81 10.30 8.97 -3.91
N ILE A 82 10.79 7.93 -4.56
CA ILE A 82 10.16 7.32 -5.73
C ILE A 82 8.96 6.52 -5.27
N THR A 83 7.78 6.80 -5.83
CA THR A 83 6.59 5.98 -5.64
C THR A 83 6.63 4.76 -6.56
N THR A 84 6.99 4.97 -7.83
CA THR A 84 7.23 3.89 -8.78
C THR A 84 8.22 4.30 -9.86
N ALA A 85 8.73 3.32 -10.61
CA ALA A 85 9.68 3.54 -11.71
C ALA A 85 9.38 2.59 -12.87
N THR A 86 9.63 3.03 -14.10
CA THR A 86 9.55 2.18 -15.30
C THR A 86 10.55 1.03 -15.22
N TYR A 87 10.29 -0.05 -15.95
CA TYR A 87 11.23 -1.17 -16.03
C TYR A 87 12.60 -0.73 -16.58
N ALA A 88 12.65 0.24 -17.50
CA ALA A 88 13.89 0.84 -17.96
C ALA A 88 14.68 1.53 -16.84
N ALA A 89 14.00 2.23 -15.91
CA ALA A 89 14.65 2.82 -14.75
C ALA A 89 15.11 1.75 -13.73
N ARG A 90 14.33 0.67 -13.57
CA ARG A 90 14.68 -0.45 -12.67
C ARG A 90 15.98 -1.18 -13.07
N GLN A 91 16.33 -1.17 -14.36
CA GLN A 91 17.62 -1.72 -14.84
C GLN A 91 18.83 -1.01 -14.24
N PHE A 92 18.69 0.25 -13.82
CA PHE A 92 19.73 1.00 -13.12
C PHE A 92 19.71 0.77 -11.59
N GLY A 93 18.92 -0.21 -11.08
CA GLY A 93 18.78 -0.47 -9.66
C GLY A 93 17.84 0.49 -8.93
N ILE A 94 17.04 1.29 -9.67
CA ILE A 94 16.05 2.20 -9.10
C ILE A 94 14.78 1.42 -8.76
N GLY A 95 14.22 1.69 -7.56
CA GLY A 95 12.99 1.04 -7.09
C GLY A 95 12.10 1.94 -6.25
N SER A 96 10.89 1.46 -5.96
CA SER A 96 9.94 2.14 -5.08
C SER A 96 10.52 2.36 -3.68
N ALA A 97 10.13 3.45 -3.02
CA ALA A 97 10.62 3.93 -1.73
C ALA A 97 12.10 4.39 -1.72
N MET A 98 12.83 4.32 -2.84
CA MET A 98 14.17 4.89 -2.93
C MET A 98 14.11 6.41 -2.90
N GLY A 99 15.01 7.06 -2.13
CA GLY A 99 15.16 8.53 -2.16
C GLY A 99 15.58 9.03 -3.54
N LEU A 100 14.94 10.09 -4.04
CA LEU A 100 15.24 10.66 -5.37
C LEU A 100 16.71 11.09 -5.52
N MET A 101 17.33 11.64 -4.46
CA MET A 101 18.76 11.95 -4.45
C MET A 101 19.67 10.73 -4.63
N LYS A 102 19.24 9.56 -4.10
CA LYS A 102 19.96 8.30 -4.32
C LYS A 102 19.76 7.79 -5.74
N ALA A 103 18.56 7.87 -6.26
CA ALA A 103 18.24 7.49 -7.63
C ALA A 103 18.96 8.37 -8.66
N ALA A 104 19.10 9.67 -8.39
CA ALA A 104 19.86 10.61 -9.21
C ALA A 104 21.33 10.20 -9.40
N LYS A 105 21.94 9.55 -8.39
CA LYS A 105 23.31 9.01 -8.49
C LYS A 105 23.39 7.75 -9.37
N LEU A 106 22.30 6.96 -9.44
CA LEU A 106 22.23 5.73 -10.22
C LEU A 106 21.89 5.99 -11.69
N CYS A 107 21.00 6.94 -11.96
CA CYS A 107 20.56 7.30 -13.30
C CYS A 107 20.24 8.80 -13.38
N PRO A 108 21.25 9.68 -13.53
CA PRO A 108 21.08 11.14 -13.54
C PRO A 108 20.17 11.61 -14.66
N GLN A 109 20.15 10.90 -15.79
CA GLN A 109 19.36 11.22 -16.98
C GLN A 109 17.90 10.76 -16.88
N ALA A 110 17.52 9.99 -15.86
CA ALA A 110 16.14 9.54 -15.72
C ALA A 110 15.17 10.73 -15.63
N ILE A 111 14.05 10.61 -16.31
CA ILE A 111 12.98 11.61 -16.30
C ILE A 111 12.22 11.50 -14.98
N GLN A 112 11.96 12.64 -14.35
CA GLN A 112 11.14 12.73 -13.15
C GLN A 112 9.77 13.28 -13.49
N LEU A 113 8.71 12.57 -13.12
CA LEU A 113 7.33 13.04 -13.19
C LEU A 113 6.74 13.15 -11.77
N PRO A 114 5.90 14.15 -11.52
CA PRO A 114 5.19 14.29 -10.26
C PRO A 114 4.13 13.20 -10.13
N VAL A 115 3.65 12.95 -8.90
CA VAL A 115 2.53 12.07 -8.64
C VAL A 115 1.19 12.72 -9.01
N ASP A 116 0.27 11.93 -9.57
CA ASP A 116 -1.12 12.31 -9.80
C ASP A 116 -2.05 11.27 -9.17
N PHE A 117 -2.23 11.34 -7.85
CA PHE A 117 -3.02 10.37 -7.10
C PHE A 117 -4.51 10.36 -7.49
N GLU A 118 -5.04 11.43 -8.07
CA GLU A 118 -6.43 11.46 -8.52
C GLU A 118 -6.61 10.55 -9.74
N GLU A 119 -5.72 10.68 -10.72
CA GLU A 119 -5.72 9.85 -11.91
C GLU A 119 -5.43 8.38 -11.56
N TYR A 120 -4.47 8.11 -10.67
CA TYR A 120 -4.20 6.73 -10.25
C TYR A 120 -5.40 6.09 -9.56
N ARG A 121 -6.13 6.81 -8.72
CA ARG A 121 -7.38 6.32 -8.14
C ARG A 121 -8.47 6.10 -9.17
N ARG A 122 -8.53 6.91 -10.22
CA ARG A 122 -9.48 6.73 -11.35
C ARG A 122 -9.22 5.40 -12.05
N PHE A 123 -7.97 5.13 -12.44
CA PHE A 123 -7.58 3.86 -13.07
C PHE A 123 -7.76 2.67 -12.12
N SER A 124 -7.46 2.84 -10.83
CA SER A 124 -7.69 1.83 -9.80
C SER A 124 -9.16 1.40 -9.73
N ARG A 125 -10.07 2.35 -9.69
CA ARG A 125 -11.51 2.05 -9.71
C ARG A 125 -11.93 1.37 -11.00
N LEU A 126 -11.39 1.79 -12.13
CA LEU A 126 -11.76 1.25 -13.45
C LEU A 126 -11.35 -0.22 -13.58
N PHE A 127 -10.09 -0.59 -13.29
CA PHE A 127 -9.68 -1.98 -13.42
C PHE A 127 -10.40 -2.90 -12.40
N LYS A 128 -10.63 -2.43 -11.17
CA LYS A 128 -11.37 -3.19 -10.15
C LYS A 128 -12.83 -3.40 -10.57
N ALA A 129 -13.49 -2.39 -11.09
CA ALA A 129 -14.84 -2.52 -11.62
C ALA A 129 -14.91 -3.53 -12.80
N THR A 130 -13.89 -3.53 -13.66
CA THR A 130 -13.78 -4.51 -14.75
C THR A 130 -13.64 -5.95 -14.22
N ILE A 131 -12.84 -6.16 -13.18
CA ILE A 131 -12.70 -7.49 -12.55
C ILE A 131 -14.02 -7.95 -11.92
N LEU A 132 -14.70 -7.07 -11.20
CA LEU A 132 -15.95 -7.39 -10.50
C LEU A 132 -17.07 -7.86 -11.44
N GLN A 133 -17.06 -7.46 -12.70
CA GLN A 133 -18.00 -7.97 -13.72
C GLN A 133 -17.75 -9.45 -14.07
N ILE A 134 -16.54 -9.95 -13.83
CA ILE A 134 -16.10 -11.31 -14.18
C ILE A 134 -16.07 -12.21 -12.94
N ALA A 135 -15.51 -11.70 -11.85
CA ALA A 135 -15.28 -12.40 -10.60
C ALA A 135 -15.66 -11.52 -9.40
N PRO A 136 -16.78 -11.78 -8.71
CA PRO A 136 -17.34 -10.87 -7.70
C PRO A 136 -16.60 -10.92 -6.35
N GLN A 137 -15.85 -12.00 -6.06
CA GLN A 137 -15.10 -12.16 -4.82
C GLN A 137 -13.72 -11.51 -4.96
N LEU A 138 -13.66 -10.19 -4.71
CA LEU A 138 -12.46 -9.38 -4.83
C LEU A 138 -12.10 -8.74 -3.48
N GLU A 139 -10.86 -8.91 -3.03
CA GLU A 139 -10.27 -8.22 -1.89
C GLU A 139 -9.35 -7.09 -2.39
N ASP A 140 -9.68 -5.86 -2.03
CA ASP A 140 -8.87 -4.68 -2.32
C ASP A 140 -7.65 -4.62 -1.38
N ARG A 141 -6.43 -4.63 -1.95
CA ARG A 141 -5.16 -4.58 -1.19
C ARG A 141 -4.38 -3.30 -1.37
N GLY A 142 -4.86 -2.40 -2.20
CA GLY A 142 -4.22 -1.14 -2.51
C GLY A 142 -4.72 -0.53 -3.81
N VAL A 143 -4.02 0.48 -4.31
CA VAL A 143 -4.43 1.16 -5.54
C VAL A 143 -4.18 0.33 -6.79
N ASP A 144 -3.28 -0.66 -6.75
CA ASP A 144 -2.75 -1.40 -7.88
C ASP A 144 -2.79 -2.92 -7.72
N GLU A 145 -3.20 -3.45 -6.56
CA GLU A 145 -3.23 -4.89 -6.33
C GLU A 145 -4.53 -5.37 -5.68
N VAL A 146 -4.95 -6.58 -6.05
CA VAL A 146 -6.14 -7.24 -5.51
C VAL A 146 -5.91 -8.75 -5.38
N TYR A 147 -6.65 -9.39 -4.45
CA TYR A 147 -6.89 -10.83 -4.49
C TYR A 147 -8.28 -11.11 -5.02
N ILE A 148 -8.42 -12.22 -5.75
CA ILE A 148 -9.68 -12.64 -6.36
C ILE A 148 -9.86 -14.14 -6.09
N ASP A 149 -11.02 -14.56 -5.63
CA ASP A 149 -11.33 -15.98 -5.51
C ASP A 149 -11.92 -16.51 -6.82
N PHE A 150 -11.17 -17.40 -7.47
CA PHE A 150 -11.57 -18.05 -8.73
C PHE A 150 -12.28 -19.38 -8.49
N THR A 151 -12.33 -19.87 -7.25
CA THR A 151 -12.73 -21.26 -6.93
C THR A 151 -14.04 -21.65 -7.59
N ASP A 152 -15.07 -20.84 -7.41
CA ASP A 152 -16.43 -21.10 -7.90
C ASP A 152 -16.80 -20.28 -9.16
N VAL A 153 -15.87 -19.48 -9.68
CA VAL A 153 -16.13 -18.68 -10.88
C VAL A 153 -16.09 -19.56 -12.12
N PRO A 154 -17.06 -19.47 -13.05
CA PRO A 154 -17.04 -20.22 -14.30
C PRO A 154 -15.72 -20.08 -15.05
N GLY A 155 -15.05 -21.18 -15.33
CA GLY A 155 -13.73 -21.22 -15.94
C GLY A 155 -12.56 -21.09 -14.95
N GLY A 156 -12.80 -20.81 -13.67
CA GLY A 156 -11.78 -20.63 -12.63
C GLY A 156 -10.90 -21.85 -12.37
N GLN A 157 -11.42 -23.06 -12.63
CA GLN A 157 -10.66 -24.32 -12.53
C GLN A 157 -9.93 -24.70 -13.81
N ARG A 158 -10.28 -24.08 -14.95
CA ARG A 158 -9.68 -24.44 -16.25
C ARG A 158 -8.21 -24.02 -16.31
N GLU A 159 -7.36 -24.98 -16.68
CA GLU A 159 -5.89 -24.81 -16.70
C GLU A 159 -5.34 -24.21 -15.38
N GLY A 160 -5.91 -24.65 -14.23
CA GLY A 160 -5.50 -24.14 -12.92
C GLY A 160 -5.83 -22.65 -12.67
N GLY A 161 -6.81 -22.09 -13.40
CA GLY A 161 -7.19 -20.67 -13.34
C GLY A 161 -6.61 -19.81 -14.46
N ARG A 162 -5.76 -20.35 -15.33
CA ARG A 162 -5.10 -19.59 -16.41
C ARG A 162 -6.09 -18.98 -17.39
N VAL A 163 -7.15 -19.72 -17.73
CA VAL A 163 -8.18 -19.24 -18.68
C VAL A 163 -8.86 -17.99 -18.15
N LEU A 164 -9.25 -18.00 -16.88
CA LEU A 164 -9.90 -16.84 -16.25
C LEU A 164 -8.92 -15.68 -16.06
N ALA A 165 -7.67 -15.95 -15.66
CA ALA A 165 -6.63 -14.95 -15.55
C ALA A 165 -6.37 -14.22 -16.88
N ARG A 166 -6.33 -14.95 -18.02
CA ARG A 166 -6.19 -14.35 -19.36
C ARG A 166 -7.39 -13.47 -19.73
N LEU A 167 -8.61 -13.91 -19.41
CA LEU A 167 -9.81 -13.12 -19.67
C LEU A 167 -9.75 -11.80 -18.89
N ILE A 168 -9.43 -11.84 -17.60
CA ILE A 168 -9.32 -10.65 -16.76
C ILE A 168 -8.21 -9.73 -17.27
N GLN A 169 -7.04 -10.26 -17.58
CA GLN A 169 -5.90 -9.49 -18.12
C GLN A 169 -6.28 -8.74 -19.40
N LYS A 170 -6.94 -9.45 -20.33
CA LYS A 170 -7.43 -8.85 -21.58
C LYS A 170 -8.48 -7.77 -21.30
N SER A 171 -9.46 -8.04 -20.46
CA SER A 171 -10.53 -7.08 -20.15
C SER A 171 -9.99 -5.81 -19.50
N ILE A 172 -9.00 -5.93 -18.61
CA ILE A 172 -8.32 -4.77 -18.00
C ILE A 172 -7.57 -3.97 -19.07
N PHE A 173 -6.84 -4.64 -19.96
CA PHE A 173 -6.12 -3.96 -21.02
C PHE A 173 -7.07 -3.24 -21.98
N ASP A 174 -8.17 -3.88 -22.39
CA ASP A 174 -9.19 -3.28 -23.26
C ASP A 174 -9.85 -2.04 -22.58
N ALA A 175 -10.08 -2.09 -21.28
CA ALA A 175 -10.71 -0.98 -20.55
C ALA A 175 -9.75 0.16 -20.17
N THR A 176 -8.45 -0.13 -19.97
CA THR A 176 -7.51 0.82 -19.37
C THR A 176 -6.29 1.13 -20.23
N GLY A 177 -5.93 0.27 -21.19
CA GLY A 177 -4.66 0.30 -21.89
C GLY A 177 -3.45 -0.10 -21.04
N LEU A 178 -3.67 -0.60 -19.81
CA LEU A 178 -2.62 -0.99 -18.87
C LEU A 178 -2.47 -2.49 -18.82
N THR A 179 -1.24 -2.96 -18.55
CA THR A 179 -0.96 -4.38 -18.33
C THR A 179 -0.94 -4.70 -16.83
N CYS A 180 -1.20 -5.96 -16.52
CA CYS A 180 -1.10 -6.49 -15.16
C CYS A 180 -0.49 -7.89 -15.17
N SER A 181 0.09 -8.31 -14.06
CA SER A 181 0.62 -9.65 -13.85
C SER A 181 -0.24 -10.41 -12.86
N VAL A 182 -0.50 -11.68 -13.13
CA VAL A 182 -1.43 -12.51 -12.34
C VAL A 182 -0.73 -13.78 -11.87
N GLY A 183 -0.80 -14.04 -10.58
CA GLY A 183 -0.40 -15.31 -9.99
C GLY A 183 -1.64 -16.06 -9.48
N VAL A 184 -1.82 -17.31 -9.84
CA VAL A 184 -2.91 -18.16 -9.34
C VAL A 184 -2.34 -19.33 -8.56
N ALA A 185 -2.86 -19.56 -7.34
CA ALA A 185 -2.36 -20.58 -6.44
C ALA A 185 -3.47 -21.03 -5.46
N PRO A 186 -3.22 -22.07 -4.63
CA PRO A 186 -4.21 -22.53 -3.65
C PRO A 186 -4.55 -21.51 -2.56
N ASN A 187 -3.71 -20.49 -2.36
CA ASN A 187 -3.90 -19.50 -1.32
C ASN A 187 -3.27 -18.14 -1.66
N LYS A 188 -3.55 -17.12 -0.85
CA LYS A 188 -3.10 -15.73 -1.05
C LYS A 188 -1.59 -15.58 -1.01
N LEU A 189 -0.89 -16.29 -0.12
CA LEU A 189 0.55 -16.25 0.00
C LEU A 189 1.24 -16.67 -1.29
N LEU A 190 0.92 -17.85 -1.77
CA LEU A 190 1.50 -18.41 -3.00
C LEU A 190 1.07 -17.64 -4.25
N ALA A 191 -0.20 -17.18 -4.31
CA ALA A 191 -0.70 -16.36 -5.41
C ALA A 191 0.10 -15.05 -5.56
N LYS A 192 0.41 -14.37 -4.42
CA LYS A 192 1.22 -13.14 -4.45
C LYS A 192 2.66 -13.41 -4.87
N MET A 193 3.24 -14.52 -4.46
CA MET A 193 4.58 -14.90 -4.92
C MET A 193 4.58 -15.22 -6.43
N ALA A 194 3.58 -15.97 -6.89
CA ALA A 194 3.43 -16.37 -8.29
C ALA A 194 3.26 -15.15 -9.22
N SER A 195 2.56 -14.09 -8.79
CA SER A 195 2.37 -12.89 -9.61
C SER A 195 3.68 -12.16 -9.96
N GLU A 196 4.77 -12.42 -9.22
CA GLU A 196 6.09 -11.84 -9.48
C GLU A 196 6.95 -12.64 -10.47
N PHE A 197 6.61 -13.93 -10.76
CA PHE A 197 7.50 -14.82 -11.51
C PHE A 197 7.71 -14.41 -12.96
N ASN A 198 6.68 -13.89 -13.60
CA ASN A 198 6.68 -13.56 -15.02
C ASN A 198 6.26 -12.12 -15.29
N LYS A 199 6.65 -11.16 -14.42
CA LYS A 199 6.44 -9.72 -14.67
C LYS A 199 7.35 -9.22 -15.80
N PRO A 200 6.87 -8.28 -16.64
CA PRO A 200 5.50 -7.74 -16.75
C PRO A 200 4.56 -8.59 -17.61
N ASN A 201 3.24 -8.36 -17.47
CA ASN A 201 2.17 -8.91 -18.30
C ASN A 201 2.13 -10.45 -18.33
N GLY A 202 2.59 -11.07 -17.23
CA GLY A 202 2.69 -12.52 -17.12
C GLY A 202 1.56 -13.15 -16.34
N ILE A 203 1.33 -14.46 -16.58
CA ILE A 203 0.45 -15.29 -15.78
C ILE A 203 1.26 -16.50 -15.29
N SER A 204 1.26 -16.68 -13.97
CA SER A 204 1.93 -17.80 -13.31
C SER A 204 0.92 -18.62 -12.51
N ILE A 205 0.98 -19.93 -12.66
CA ILE A 205 0.15 -20.86 -11.89
C ILE A 205 1.10 -21.66 -10.99
N VAL A 206 0.76 -21.78 -9.72
CA VAL A 206 1.48 -22.59 -8.74
C VAL A 206 0.50 -23.56 -8.10
N PHE A 207 0.78 -24.85 -8.21
CA PHE A 207 0.04 -25.91 -7.53
C PHE A 207 0.76 -26.30 -6.23
N GLU A 208 0.08 -27.03 -5.35
CA GLU A 208 0.71 -27.55 -4.13
C GLU A 208 1.92 -28.43 -4.42
N ALA A 209 1.84 -29.22 -5.48
CA ALA A 209 2.94 -30.09 -5.93
C ALA A 209 4.19 -29.33 -6.37
N ASP A 210 4.04 -28.06 -6.76
CA ASP A 210 5.13 -27.22 -7.24
C ASP A 210 5.94 -26.55 -6.11
N LEU A 211 5.51 -26.70 -4.84
CA LEU A 211 6.10 -26.00 -3.71
C LEU A 211 7.62 -26.22 -3.62
N GLN A 212 8.05 -27.48 -3.72
CA GLN A 212 9.46 -27.83 -3.58
C GLN A 212 10.31 -27.39 -4.78
N THR A 213 9.73 -27.41 -5.98
CA THR A 213 10.45 -27.14 -7.23
C THR A 213 10.47 -25.66 -7.61
N LEU A 214 9.38 -24.92 -7.37
CA LEU A 214 9.25 -23.52 -7.76
C LEU A 214 9.42 -22.54 -6.60
N VAL A 215 9.00 -22.90 -5.37
CA VAL A 215 8.96 -21.96 -4.24
C VAL A 215 10.17 -22.13 -3.32
N TRP A 216 10.53 -23.35 -2.94
CA TRP A 216 11.63 -23.58 -2.01
C TRP A 216 13.01 -23.09 -2.49
N PRO A 217 13.35 -23.07 -3.78
CA PRO A 217 14.61 -22.47 -4.25
C PRO A 217 14.70 -20.94 -4.10
N LEU A 218 13.56 -20.27 -3.88
CA LEU A 218 13.52 -18.81 -3.77
C LEU A 218 14.12 -18.32 -2.45
N ALA A 219 14.68 -17.12 -2.46
CA ALA A 219 15.16 -16.46 -1.24
C ALA A 219 14.02 -16.20 -0.25
N CYS A 220 14.27 -16.32 1.07
CA CYS A 220 13.27 -16.13 2.12
C CYS A 220 12.52 -14.81 2.02
N ARG A 221 13.21 -13.73 1.61
CA ARG A 221 12.61 -12.40 1.40
C ARG A 221 11.50 -12.34 0.34
N LYS A 222 11.33 -13.39 -0.46
CA LYS A 222 10.23 -13.50 -1.43
C LYS A 222 8.90 -13.86 -0.77
N ILE A 223 8.93 -14.36 0.46
CA ILE A 223 7.73 -14.48 1.29
C ILE A 223 7.30 -13.08 1.72
N ASN A 224 6.11 -12.65 1.28
CA ASN A 224 5.52 -11.38 1.70
C ASN A 224 5.31 -11.38 3.23
N GLY A 225 6.01 -10.49 3.94
CA GLY A 225 6.07 -10.42 5.41
C GLY A 225 7.47 -10.65 5.96
N ILE A 226 8.39 -11.27 5.20
CA ILE A 226 9.81 -11.31 5.56
C ILE A 226 10.50 -10.06 5.01
N GLY A 227 10.62 -9.05 5.85
CA GLY A 227 11.31 -7.80 5.53
C GLY A 227 12.84 -7.90 5.64
N PRO A 228 13.58 -6.83 5.26
CA PRO A 228 15.05 -6.85 5.24
C PRO A 228 15.71 -7.29 6.55
N LYS A 229 15.20 -6.82 7.71
CA LYS A 229 15.75 -7.19 9.03
C LYS A 229 15.56 -8.65 9.39
N ALA A 230 14.40 -9.22 9.04
CA ALA A 230 14.13 -10.64 9.27
C ALA A 230 14.96 -11.51 8.33
N ASP A 231 15.10 -11.10 7.06
CA ASP A 231 15.94 -11.77 6.07
C ASP A 231 17.43 -11.75 6.48
N GLU A 232 17.96 -10.60 6.93
CA GLU A 232 19.32 -10.48 7.46
C GLU A 232 19.56 -11.41 8.65
N LYS A 233 18.60 -11.48 9.57
CA LYS A 233 18.69 -12.39 10.72
C LYS A 233 18.66 -13.87 10.30
N LEU A 234 17.80 -14.24 9.33
CA LEU A 234 17.76 -15.59 8.77
C LEU A 234 19.13 -15.95 8.11
N GLN A 235 19.67 -15.05 7.30
CA GLN A 235 20.97 -15.23 6.66
C GLN A 235 22.12 -15.38 7.67
N GLY A 236 22.06 -14.65 8.81
CA GLY A 236 22.98 -14.80 9.93
C GLY A 236 22.95 -16.20 10.56
N HIS A 237 21.82 -16.92 10.44
CA HIS A 237 21.68 -18.33 10.85
C HIS A 237 21.90 -19.32 9.69
N GLY A 238 22.40 -18.88 8.55
CA GLY A 238 22.67 -19.71 7.36
C GLY A 238 21.41 -20.08 6.56
N ILE A 239 20.25 -19.42 6.82
CA ILE A 239 18.99 -19.68 6.12
C ILE A 239 18.82 -18.63 5.03
N ARG A 240 18.90 -19.04 3.78
CA ARG A 240 18.84 -18.16 2.61
C ARG A 240 17.60 -18.42 1.75
N THR A 241 17.21 -19.69 1.64
CA THR A 241 16.11 -20.13 0.80
C THR A 241 14.88 -20.52 1.62
N ILE A 242 13.73 -20.52 0.98
CA ILE A 242 12.45 -20.94 1.59
C ILE A 242 12.53 -22.42 1.99
N GLY A 243 13.19 -23.27 1.23
CA GLY A 243 13.39 -24.68 1.54
C GLY A 243 14.25 -24.88 2.81
N GLU A 244 15.31 -24.09 2.97
CA GLU A 244 16.12 -24.09 4.22
C GLU A 244 15.29 -23.58 5.41
N LEU A 245 14.41 -22.62 5.20
CA LEU A 245 13.47 -22.16 6.23
C LEU A 245 12.45 -23.23 6.59
N ALA A 246 11.90 -23.95 5.62
CA ALA A 246 10.95 -25.04 5.80
C ALA A 246 11.56 -26.24 6.56
N ALA A 247 12.88 -26.44 6.42
CA ALA A 247 13.61 -27.49 7.13
C ALA A 247 13.88 -27.16 8.60
N LYS A 248 13.59 -25.93 9.06
CA LYS A 248 13.79 -25.55 10.48
C LYS A 248 12.60 -26.00 11.34
N ASP A 249 12.92 -26.44 12.53
CA ASP A 249 11.91 -26.75 13.53
C ASP A 249 11.11 -25.49 13.92
N MET A 250 9.79 -25.68 14.16
CA MET A 250 8.89 -24.57 14.51
C MET A 250 9.31 -23.90 15.82
N GLN A 251 9.71 -24.70 16.83
CA GLN A 251 10.12 -24.16 18.12
C GLN A 251 11.38 -23.31 17.99
N TRP A 252 12.35 -23.75 17.18
CA TRP A 252 13.53 -22.96 16.89
C TRP A 252 13.19 -21.59 16.28
N LEU A 253 12.23 -21.56 15.34
CA LEU A 253 11.77 -20.29 14.74
C LEU A 253 11.06 -19.39 15.76
N ILE A 254 10.26 -19.98 16.67
CA ILE A 254 9.60 -19.24 17.75
C ILE A 254 10.63 -18.62 18.70
N ASP A 255 11.64 -19.37 19.10
CA ASP A 255 12.68 -18.91 20.03
C ASP A 255 13.50 -17.75 19.43
N ASN A 256 13.70 -17.75 18.11
CA ASN A 256 14.47 -16.73 17.43
C ASN A 256 13.66 -15.51 16.96
N PHE A 257 12.39 -15.69 16.57
CA PHE A 257 11.58 -14.63 15.95
C PHE A 257 10.33 -14.27 16.76
N GLY A 258 10.09 -14.92 17.87
CA GLY A 258 8.92 -14.75 18.73
C GLY A 258 7.72 -15.63 18.28
N GLN A 259 6.81 -15.88 19.21
CA GLN A 259 5.70 -16.83 19.09
C GLN A 259 4.92 -16.70 17.77
N SER A 260 4.38 -15.52 17.50
CA SER A 260 3.55 -15.29 16.32
C SER A 260 4.36 -15.32 15.02
N THR A 261 5.53 -14.67 15.00
CA THR A 261 6.34 -14.55 13.79
C THR A 261 6.98 -15.88 13.41
N GLY A 262 7.52 -16.63 14.38
CA GLY A 262 8.16 -17.93 14.15
C GLY A 262 7.17 -18.97 13.64
N ALA A 263 6.00 -19.08 14.28
CA ALA A 263 4.95 -20.00 13.85
C ALA A 263 4.44 -19.64 12.44
N TRP A 264 4.26 -18.35 12.16
CA TRP A 264 3.88 -17.88 10.84
C TRP A 264 4.96 -18.18 9.78
N MET A 265 6.24 -17.94 10.07
CA MET A 265 7.34 -18.24 9.14
C MET A 265 7.38 -19.71 8.78
N HIS A 266 7.21 -20.60 9.77
CA HIS A 266 7.13 -22.03 9.53
C HIS A 266 5.98 -22.39 8.60
N ALA A 267 4.75 -21.91 8.90
CA ALA A 267 3.58 -22.17 8.04
C ALA A 267 3.78 -21.61 6.62
N ALA A 268 4.31 -20.38 6.49
CA ALA A 268 4.56 -19.74 5.22
C ALA A 268 5.61 -20.48 4.35
N ALA A 269 6.67 -21.01 4.95
CA ALA A 269 7.68 -21.80 4.26
C ALA A 269 7.10 -23.11 3.67
N TRP A 270 6.08 -23.67 4.33
CA TRP A 270 5.31 -24.83 3.85
C TRP A 270 4.13 -24.42 2.95
N GLY A 271 4.08 -23.17 2.48
CA GLY A 271 3.04 -22.68 1.59
C GLY A 271 1.63 -22.65 2.21
N ARG A 272 1.50 -22.66 3.53
CA ARG A 272 0.23 -22.70 4.25
C ARG A 272 -0.29 -21.31 4.55
N ASP A 273 -1.48 -21.01 4.04
CA ASP A 273 -2.18 -19.73 4.28
C ASP A 273 -3.69 -19.94 4.09
N GLU A 274 -4.42 -20.01 5.18
CA GLU A 274 -5.86 -20.28 5.17
C GLU A 274 -6.72 -19.02 5.10
N ARG A 275 -6.10 -17.82 5.07
CA ARG A 275 -6.84 -16.57 5.02
C ARG A 275 -7.80 -16.53 3.83
N PRO A 276 -9.09 -16.21 4.04
CA PRO A 276 -10.04 -16.06 2.95
C PRO A 276 -9.78 -14.78 2.16
N VAL A 277 -10.39 -14.67 0.98
CA VAL A 277 -10.55 -13.40 0.26
C VAL A 277 -11.65 -12.60 0.98
N VAL A 278 -11.31 -11.40 1.45
CA VAL A 278 -12.18 -10.54 2.26
C VAL A 278 -12.65 -9.38 1.39
N THR A 279 -13.92 -9.38 1.02
CA THR A 279 -14.50 -8.37 0.10
C THR A 279 -14.76 -7.03 0.76
N GLU A 280 -14.90 -7.00 2.09
CA GLU A 280 -15.13 -5.79 2.87
C GLU A 280 -14.15 -5.70 4.03
N SER A 281 -13.57 -4.53 4.24
CA SER A 281 -12.68 -4.28 5.38
C SER A 281 -12.92 -2.88 5.96
N GLU A 282 -12.95 -2.82 7.28
CA GLU A 282 -13.07 -1.57 8.01
C GLU A 282 -11.67 -1.03 8.38
N PRO A 283 -11.45 0.29 8.29
CA PRO A 283 -10.17 0.88 8.68
C PRO A 283 -9.95 0.76 10.19
N VAL A 284 -8.78 0.31 10.60
CA VAL A 284 -8.37 0.22 12.02
C VAL A 284 -7.98 1.60 12.58
N SER A 285 -7.45 2.47 11.74
CA SER A 285 -7.04 3.82 12.12
C SER A 285 -6.97 4.75 10.91
N MET A 286 -7.05 6.06 11.14
CA MET A 286 -6.79 7.11 10.16
C MET A 286 -5.66 7.99 10.66
N SER A 287 -4.75 8.38 9.76
CA SER A 287 -3.59 9.20 10.12
C SER A 287 -3.16 10.11 8.98
N ARG A 288 -2.54 11.22 9.36
CA ARG A 288 -1.82 12.12 8.46
C ARG A 288 -0.45 12.39 9.04
N GLU A 289 0.58 12.32 8.20
CA GLU A 289 1.94 12.68 8.60
C GLU A 289 2.64 13.46 7.49
N THR A 290 3.61 14.29 7.85
CA THR A 290 4.43 15.02 6.89
C THR A 290 5.90 15.01 7.30
N THR A 291 6.77 14.81 6.30
CA THR A 291 8.22 15.03 6.45
C THR A 291 8.52 16.46 6.06
N PHE A 292 9.25 17.18 6.90
CA PHE A 292 9.62 18.58 6.65
C PHE A 292 10.72 18.68 5.59
N GLU A 293 10.77 19.78 4.88
CA GLU A 293 11.84 20.06 3.92
C GLU A 293 13.21 20.22 4.60
N ARG A 294 13.22 20.79 5.80
CA ARG A 294 14.37 20.87 6.72
C ARG A 294 13.98 20.31 8.09
N ASP A 295 14.95 19.89 8.89
CA ASP A 295 14.68 19.46 10.26
C ASP A 295 14.36 20.67 11.16
N LEU A 296 13.22 20.60 11.87
CA LEU A 296 12.68 21.70 12.66
C LEU A 296 13.03 21.54 14.15
N HIS A 297 13.37 22.65 14.81
CA HIS A 297 13.67 22.70 16.23
C HIS A 297 12.42 23.10 17.03
N ALA A 298 12.05 22.30 18.05
CA ALA A 298 10.81 22.48 18.78
C ALA A 298 10.58 23.87 19.39
N VAL A 299 11.66 24.57 19.78
CA VAL A 299 11.57 25.91 20.35
C VAL A 299 11.70 26.98 19.26
N ARG A 300 12.74 26.91 18.42
CA ARG A 300 13.04 27.96 17.42
C ARG A 300 11.96 28.00 16.31
N ASP A 301 11.45 26.83 15.89
CA ASP A 301 10.49 26.70 14.82
C ASP A 301 9.07 26.43 15.36
N ARG A 302 8.77 26.84 16.59
CA ARG A 302 7.52 26.56 17.30
C ARG A 302 6.28 26.97 16.53
N ALA A 303 6.30 28.13 15.90
CA ALA A 303 5.15 28.62 15.12
C ALA A 303 4.88 27.76 13.89
N GLU A 304 5.92 27.40 13.13
CA GLU A 304 5.83 26.54 11.96
C GLU A 304 5.33 25.14 12.34
N LEU A 305 5.93 24.52 13.36
CA LEU A 305 5.50 23.22 13.90
C LEU A 305 4.05 23.26 14.38
N GLY A 306 3.64 24.33 15.07
CA GLY A 306 2.28 24.53 15.55
C GLY A 306 1.26 24.60 14.42
N ALA A 307 1.56 25.34 13.36
CA ALA A 307 0.72 25.45 12.18
C ALA A 307 0.59 24.11 11.44
N ILE A 308 1.71 23.41 11.23
CA ILE A 308 1.71 22.07 10.59
C ILE A 308 0.89 21.08 11.42
N PHE A 309 1.09 21.05 12.73
CA PHE A 309 0.40 20.14 13.63
C PHE A 309 -1.11 20.38 13.66
N THR A 310 -1.55 21.63 13.69
CA THR A 310 -2.97 22.01 13.62
C THR A 310 -3.58 21.55 12.31
N ARG A 311 -2.94 21.84 11.17
CA ARG A 311 -3.40 21.40 9.84
C ARG A 311 -3.52 19.87 9.74
N LEU A 312 -2.59 19.09 10.32
CA LEU A 312 -2.68 17.63 10.33
C LEU A 312 -3.91 17.14 11.13
N CYS A 313 -4.23 17.77 12.27
CA CYS A 313 -5.41 17.45 13.05
C CYS A 313 -6.70 17.76 12.26
N GLU A 314 -6.77 18.90 11.59
CA GLU A 314 -7.87 19.29 10.72
C GLU A 314 -8.07 18.31 9.56
N GLN A 315 -6.97 17.89 8.92
CA GLN A 315 -6.99 16.92 7.84
C GLN A 315 -7.49 15.54 8.30
N VAL A 316 -7.04 15.05 9.45
CA VAL A 316 -7.51 13.77 10.02
C VAL A 316 -8.98 13.87 10.40
N ALA A 317 -9.41 14.98 11.02
CA ALA A 317 -10.82 15.22 11.32
C ALA A 317 -11.69 15.22 10.06
N GLY A 318 -11.26 15.92 9.02
CA GLY A 318 -11.95 15.94 7.74
C GLY A 318 -12.01 14.57 7.06
N ASP A 319 -10.94 13.75 7.17
CA ASP A 319 -10.92 12.38 6.66
C ASP A 319 -11.92 11.48 7.41
N LEU A 320 -11.98 11.57 8.72
CA LEU A 320 -12.94 10.85 9.57
C LEU A 320 -14.38 11.22 9.19
N GLN A 321 -14.68 12.51 9.11
CA GLN A 321 -16.02 13.02 8.78
C GLN A 321 -16.46 12.58 7.38
N ARG A 322 -15.59 12.75 6.38
CA ARG A 322 -15.87 12.38 4.98
C ARG A 322 -16.15 10.88 4.81
N LYS A 323 -15.46 10.04 5.61
CA LYS A 323 -15.63 8.58 5.57
C LYS A 323 -16.69 8.06 6.55
N GLY A 324 -17.33 8.92 7.34
CA GLY A 324 -18.36 8.55 8.28
C GLY A 324 -17.86 7.85 9.55
N TYR A 325 -16.60 8.09 9.96
CA TYR A 325 -16.00 7.49 11.16
C TYR A 325 -15.81 8.51 12.29
N VAL A 326 -15.72 7.97 13.50
CA VAL A 326 -15.28 8.63 14.72
C VAL A 326 -14.27 7.73 15.43
N GLY A 327 -13.45 8.29 16.32
CA GLY A 327 -12.47 7.47 17.05
C GLY A 327 -12.21 7.95 18.46
N LYS A 328 -11.59 7.09 19.29
CA LYS A 328 -11.30 7.37 20.70
C LYS A 328 -9.81 7.48 21.02
N THR A 329 -8.93 6.78 20.28
CA THR A 329 -7.51 6.74 20.59
C THR A 329 -6.78 7.70 19.67
N ILE A 330 -6.31 8.82 20.24
CA ILE A 330 -5.60 9.86 19.49
C ILE A 330 -4.09 9.72 19.79
N GLY A 331 -3.28 9.70 18.75
CA GLY A 331 -1.85 9.53 18.89
C GLY A 331 -1.03 10.43 17.99
N ILE A 332 0.24 10.56 18.34
CA ILE A 332 1.25 11.23 17.56
C ILE A 332 2.36 10.28 17.15
N LYS A 333 3.00 10.59 16.03
CA LYS A 333 4.25 10.00 15.58
C LYS A 333 5.24 11.11 15.28
N LEU A 334 6.40 11.02 15.88
CA LEU A 334 7.53 11.90 15.60
C LEU A 334 8.67 11.07 15.02
N ARG A 335 9.41 11.64 14.08
CA ARG A 335 10.71 11.14 13.67
C ARG A 335 11.72 12.25 13.86
N PHE A 336 12.81 11.94 14.54
CA PHE A 336 13.92 12.85 14.76
C PHE A 336 14.88 12.89 13.56
N ASP A 337 15.84 13.80 13.58
CA ASP A 337 16.89 13.97 12.57
C ASP A 337 17.81 12.74 12.43
N ASP A 338 17.99 11.97 13.51
CA ASP A 338 18.68 10.69 13.55
C ASP A 338 17.80 9.48 13.15
N PHE A 339 16.60 9.71 12.63
CA PHE A 339 15.59 8.74 12.22
C PHE A 339 14.95 7.92 13.34
N ARG A 340 15.28 8.11 14.59
CA ARG A 340 14.53 7.50 15.71
C ARG A 340 13.08 7.99 15.70
N ILE A 341 12.19 7.09 16.11
CA ILE A 341 10.74 7.33 16.13
C ILE A 341 10.26 7.35 17.57
N ALA A 342 9.42 8.32 17.90
CA ALA A 342 8.64 8.35 19.13
C ALA A 342 7.16 8.37 18.81
N THR A 343 6.38 7.51 19.45
CA THR A 343 4.92 7.50 19.40
C THR A 343 4.34 7.65 20.80
N ARG A 344 3.23 8.36 20.90
CA ARG A 344 2.44 8.47 22.14
C ARG A 344 0.98 8.49 21.76
N ASP A 345 0.18 7.70 22.45
CA ASP A 345 -1.27 7.64 22.25
C ASP A 345 -1.98 7.95 23.58
N GLN A 346 -3.22 8.41 23.46
CA GLN A 346 -4.15 8.60 24.55
C GLN A 346 -5.57 8.25 24.12
N THR A 347 -6.21 7.38 24.88
CA THR A 347 -7.62 7.05 24.68
C THR A 347 -8.47 7.97 25.56
N ILE A 348 -9.50 8.54 24.98
CA ILE A 348 -10.53 9.35 25.66
C ILE A 348 -11.81 8.55 25.85
N ASP A 349 -12.71 9.02 26.69
CA ASP A 349 -13.95 8.34 27.09
C ASP A 349 -15.06 8.38 26.02
N HIS A 350 -15.00 9.31 25.08
CA HIS A 350 -16.00 9.50 24.03
C HIS A 350 -15.41 9.39 22.62
N PHE A 351 -16.25 9.06 21.65
CA PHE A 351 -15.90 9.08 20.23
C PHE A 351 -15.94 10.50 19.67
N THR A 352 -14.94 10.85 18.86
CA THR A 352 -14.85 12.19 18.25
C THR A 352 -14.29 12.16 16.84
N ALA A 353 -14.66 13.15 16.04
CA ALA A 353 -14.03 13.57 14.79
C ALA A 353 -13.85 15.10 14.79
N ASP A 354 -13.87 15.72 15.97
CA ASP A 354 -13.68 17.15 16.14
C ASP A 354 -12.21 17.53 16.13
N ALA A 355 -11.82 18.44 15.24
CA ALA A 355 -10.42 18.84 15.04
C ALA A 355 -9.81 19.49 16.28
N HIS A 356 -10.59 20.25 17.05
CA HIS A 356 -10.13 20.90 18.27
C HIS A 356 -9.77 19.88 19.34
N THR A 357 -10.67 18.92 19.59
CA THR A 357 -10.46 17.79 20.52
C THR A 357 -9.23 16.97 20.11
N LEU A 358 -9.11 16.62 18.82
CA LEU A 358 -7.94 15.90 18.30
C LEU A 358 -6.66 16.69 18.56
N ARG A 359 -6.66 18.00 18.30
CA ARG A 359 -5.50 18.88 18.51
C ARG A 359 -5.11 18.98 19.99
N GLN A 360 -6.10 19.05 20.89
CA GLN A 360 -5.88 19.13 22.33
C GLN A 360 -5.25 17.84 22.86
N VAL A 361 -5.84 16.67 22.56
CA VAL A 361 -5.38 15.36 23.05
C VAL A 361 -4.02 15.01 22.43
N ALA A 362 -3.85 15.20 21.12
CA ALA A 362 -2.56 15.01 20.46
C ALA A 362 -1.48 15.94 21.03
N GLY A 363 -1.85 17.17 21.45
CA GLY A 363 -0.96 18.10 22.15
C GLY A 363 -0.52 17.59 23.52
N GLN A 364 -1.41 16.92 24.26
CA GLN A 364 -1.06 16.25 25.52
C GLN A 364 -0.08 15.09 25.27
N CYS A 365 -0.30 14.33 24.19
CA CYS A 365 0.64 13.28 23.77
C CYS A 365 2.02 13.86 23.44
N LEU A 366 2.08 15.00 22.75
CA LEU A 366 3.32 15.67 22.38
C LEU A 366 4.13 16.12 23.60
N LYS A 367 3.48 16.63 24.64
CA LYS A 367 4.13 17.05 25.90
C LYS A 367 4.84 15.91 26.63
N ARG A 368 4.49 14.65 26.34
CA ARG A 368 5.13 13.46 26.94
C ARG A 368 6.38 12.99 26.19
N VAL A 369 6.81 13.73 25.16
CA VAL A 369 8.02 13.39 24.38
C VAL A 369 9.09 14.45 24.65
N PRO A 370 10.32 14.07 25.05
CA PRO A 370 11.45 15.00 25.11
C PRO A 370 11.80 15.53 23.71
N LEU A 371 11.69 16.84 23.50
CA LEU A 371 11.91 17.50 22.20
C LEU A 371 13.26 18.22 22.14
N GLN A 372 14.32 17.57 22.61
CA GLN A 372 15.68 18.13 22.61
C GLN A 372 16.33 18.07 21.21
N GLN A 373 15.98 17.10 20.42
CA GLN A 373 16.49 16.92 19.06
C GLN A 373 15.58 17.60 18.03
N ARG A 374 16.14 17.85 16.85
CA ARG A 374 15.34 18.35 15.73
C ARG A 374 14.38 17.27 15.23
N LEU A 375 13.25 17.71 14.76
CA LEU A 375 12.19 16.87 14.20
C LEU A 375 12.29 16.87 12.69
N ARG A 376 12.25 15.68 12.11
CA ARG A 376 12.20 15.44 10.67
C ARG A 376 10.77 15.24 10.16
N LEU A 377 9.87 14.67 11.00
CA LEU A 377 8.51 14.34 10.64
C LEU A 377 7.61 14.46 11.86
N ILE A 378 6.38 14.90 11.62
CA ILE A 378 5.29 14.83 12.57
C ILE A 378 4.05 14.18 11.94
N GLY A 379 3.34 13.37 12.71
CA GLY A 379 2.08 12.73 12.30
C GLY A 379 1.06 12.72 13.42
N VAL A 380 -0.20 12.70 13.04
CA VAL A 380 -1.37 12.53 13.92
C VAL A 380 -2.16 11.32 13.47
N ARG A 381 -2.60 10.49 14.41
CA ARG A 381 -3.36 9.26 14.18
C ARG A 381 -4.58 9.23 15.07
N VAL A 382 -5.68 8.70 14.54
CA VAL A 382 -6.88 8.35 15.31
C VAL A 382 -7.17 6.86 15.10
N GLY A 383 -7.28 6.14 16.19
CA GLY A 383 -7.58 4.72 16.26
C GLY A 383 -8.83 4.42 17.09
N THR A 384 -9.10 3.13 17.33
CA THR A 384 -10.37 2.69 17.94
C THR A 384 -11.54 3.34 17.22
N LEU A 385 -11.60 3.05 15.91
CA LEU A 385 -12.62 3.66 15.04
C LEU A 385 -13.95 2.94 15.18
N ALA A 386 -15.04 3.70 15.02
CA ALA A 386 -16.40 3.20 14.85
C ALA A 386 -17.12 4.04 13.79
N LYS A 387 -18.16 3.48 13.16
CA LYS A 387 -19.02 4.25 12.27
C LYS A 387 -19.80 5.28 13.04
N ARG A 388 -19.84 6.51 12.54
CA ARG A 388 -20.57 7.60 13.18
C ARG A 388 -22.05 7.28 13.37
N SER A 389 -22.67 6.60 12.40
CA SER A 389 -24.06 6.15 12.46
C SER A 389 -24.32 5.17 13.59
N GLU A 390 -23.36 4.27 13.90
CA GLU A 390 -23.51 3.28 14.97
C GLU A 390 -23.40 3.93 16.36
N VAL A 391 -22.45 4.87 16.52
CA VAL A 391 -22.18 5.54 17.80
C VAL A 391 -23.30 6.52 18.19
N PHE A 392 -23.89 7.20 17.23
CA PHE A 392 -24.87 8.26 17.46
C PHE A 392 -26.31 7.87 17.07
N ALA A 393 -26.55 6.64 16.62
CA ALA A 393 -27.90 6.13 16.36
C ALA A 393 -28.77 6.05 17.64
N GLU A 394 -28.15 5.79 18.80
CA GLU A 394 -28.85 5.74 20.10
C GLU A 394 -29.32 7.11 20.61
N ASN A 395 -28.86 8.22 20.02
CA ASN A 395 -29.22 9.58 20.40
C ASN A 395 -30.25 10.23 19.46
N ALA A 396 -30.83 9.49 18.51
CA ALA A 396 -31.92 10.00 17.70
C ALA A 396 -33.21 9.97 18.52
N PRO A 397 -33.98 11.09 18.61
CA PRO A 397 -35.24 11.10 19.32
C PRO A 397 -36.24 10.16 18.61
N GLY A 398 -36.47 8.97 19.19
CA GLY A 398 -37.43 7.99 18.67
C GLY A 398 -36.91 6.55 18.53
N ALA A 399 -35.72 6.20 18.98
CA ALA A 399 -35.26 4.82 18.97
C ALA A 399 -35.95 3.96 20.02
N PRO A 400 -36.50 2.76 19.69
CA PRO A 400 -37.19 1.90 20.67
C PRO A 400 -36.17 1.32 21.67
N GLN A 401 -36.52 1.36 22.96
CA GLN A 401 -35.75 0.79 24.09
C GLN A 401 -35.73 -0.77 24.11
N LEU A 402 -35.45 -1.46 23.04
CA LEU A 402 -35.56 -2.93 22.96
C LEU A 402 -34.22 -3.70 22.89
N ALA A 403 -33.10 -3.10 23.26
CA ALA A 403 -31.80 -3.80 23.22
C ALA A 403 -31.00 -3.78 24.53
N ARG A 404 -31.65 -3.72 25.70
CA ARG A 404 -30.91 -3.73 26.99
C ARG A 404 -30.92 -5.04 27.77
N GLU A 405 -31.42 -6.15 27.22
CA GLU A 405 -31.58 -7.39 28.01
C GLU A 405 -30.87 -8.63 27.44
N GLN A 406 -29.91 -8.53 26.57
CA GLN A 406 -29.16 -9.73 26.15
C GLN A 406 -27.65 -9.48 26.02
N GLN A 407 -26.98 -9.24 27.15
CA GLN A 407 -25.54 -9.54 27.32
C GLN A 407 -25.19 -9.64 28.81
N ALA A 408 -25.77 -10.61 29.48
CA ALA A 408 -25.22 -11.19 30.70
C ALA A 408 -24.91 -12.66 30.43
N VAL A 409 -23.67 -12.96 30.02
CA VAL A 409 -23.14 -14.31 30.00
C VAL A 409 -22.13 -14.42 31.15
N PRO A 410 -22.28 -15.40 32.05
CA PRO A 410 -21.49 -15.48 33.27
C PRO A 410 -20.05 -15.92 32.98
N GLN A 411 -19.13 -15.33 33.75
CA GLN A 411 -17.77 -15.86 33.94
C GLN A 411 -17.82 -17.22 34.62
N THR A 412 -17.31 -18.22 33.97
CA THR A 412 -16.73 -19.43 34.56
C THR A 412 -15.46 -19.66 33.78
N GLY A 413 -14.30 -19.51 34.28
CA GLY A 413 -13.67 -20.25 35.37
C GLY A 413 -12.78 -21.32 34.77
N GLN A 414 -11.46 -21.02 34.72
CA GLN A 414 -10.31 -21.95 34.84
C GLN A 414 -10.20 -23.18 33.92
N LEU A 415 -9.02 -23.29 33.36
CA LEU A 415 -8.08 -24.40 33.35
C LEU A 415 -7.55 -24.82 31.98
N PHE A 416 -6.25 -24.72 31.94
CA PHE A 416 -5.14 -25.24 31.14
C PHE A 416 -4.72 -24.43 29.90
#